data_0be61486e33b489658d203de3fd6bbf9
#
_entry.id   0be61486e33b489658d203de3fd6bbf9
#
_cell.length_a   1.000
_cell.length_b   1.000
_cell.length_c   1.000
_cell.angle_alpha   90.00
_cell.angle_beta   90.00
_cell.angle_gamma   90.00
#
_symmetry.space_group_name_H-M   'P 1'
#
loop_
_entity.id
_entity.type
_entity.pdbx_description
1 polymer ?
#
loop_
_entity_poly.entity_id
_entity_poly.type
_entity_poly.pdbx_seq_one_letter_code
_entity_poly.pdbx_strand_id
1 'polypeptide(L)'
;MSDHSSSGNRPLIPGQIAAWLGVVSLVAAGLIVTGYSYLALRQGTSEDALRRQAQKDLRAENAKKAQALLTEPARNADGSFRIPLKDAVALVAKDPKVVAKLQAAAGPAPAPAAAPAAPAAASNVFVKASDEQMKRGAAVYARTCIACHQPTGLGLPPVFPPLANAPIVAGNPELPVKFILQGLMGPITVNGMTYNSMMPPVAGVSDADIADVLTYVRQSFGNQANAVTADQVKAIRAATAGRTTMWTTAELGLK
;
A
#
# COMPACT_ATOMS: atom_id res chain seq x y z
N MET A 1 -38.17 32.74 -82.43
CA MET A 1 -37.71 33.33 -81.11
C MET A 1 -37.58 32.16 -80.15
N SER A 2 -36.40 31.70 -80.05
CA SER A 2 -36.02 30.49 -79.27
C SER A 2 -35.30 30.96 -78.00
N ASP A 3 -35.95 30.70 -76.89
CA ASP A 3 -35.36 31.02 -75.59
C ASP A 3 -34.75 29.72 -75.00
N HIS A 4 -33.40 29.66 -75.01
CA HIS A 4 -32.67 28.61 -74.43
C HIS A 4 -32.46 28.95 -72.92
N SER A 5 -33.25 28.37 -72.02
CA SER A 5 -32.96 28.43 -70.59
C SER A 5 -31.79 27.50 -70.26
N SER A 6 -30.61 28.10 -70.20
CA SER A 6 -29.41 27.49 -69.64
C SER A 6 -29.61 27.20 -68.16
N SER A 7 -29.70 25.92 -67.82
CA SER A 7 -29.64 25.43 -66.46
C SER A 7 -28.20 25.70 -65.91
N GLY A 8 -28.00 26.88 -65.38
CA GLY A 8 -26.71 27.30 -64.78
C GLY A 8 -26.39 26.48 -63.57
N ASN A 9 -25.33 25.70 -63.69
CA ASN A 9 -24.63 25.07 -62.60
C ASN A 9 -24.13 26.19 -61.64
N ARG A 10 -24.88 26.50 -60.58
CA ARG A 10 -24.50 27.53 -59.61
C ARG A 10 -23.31 27.01 -58.81
N PRO A 11 -22.12 27.66 -58.87
CA PRO A 11 -21.02 27.27 -58.03
C PRO A 11 -21.43 27.42 -56.54
N LEU A 12 -21.09 26.42 -55.74
CA LEU A 12 -21.34 26.46 -54.28
C LEU A 12 -20.67 27.72 -53.72
N ILE A 13 -21.44 28.50 -52.95
CA ILE A 13 -20.94 29.71 -52.31
C ILE A 13 -19.77 29.30 -51.37
N PRO A 14 -18.62 30.00 -51.35
CA PRO A 14 -17.46 29.65 -50.56
C PRO A 14 -17.76 29.36 -49.09
N GLY A 15 -18.72 30.05 -48.48
CA GLY A 15 -19.18 29.83 -47.11
C GLY A 15 -19.87 28.48 -46.88
N GLN A 16 -20.55 27.93 -47.87
CA GLN A 16 -21.20 26.61 -47.74
C GLN A 16 -20.15 25.49 -47.79
N ILE A 17 -19.11 25.62 -48.58
CA ILE A 17 -18.01 24.66 -48.64
C ILE A 17 -17.23 24.69 -47.29
N ALA A 18 -16.98 25.89 -46.73
CA ALA A 18 -16.31 26.04 -45.43
C ALA A 18 -17.16 25.42 -44.30
N ALA A 19 -18.49 25.60 -44.29
CA ALA A 19 -19.39 24.99 -43.31
C ALA A 19 -19.40 23.45 -43.40
N TRP A 20 -19.43 22.87 -44.62
CA TRP A 20 -19.36 21.42 -44.80
C TRP A 20 -18.01 20.84 -44.36
N LEU A 21 -16.90 21.50 -44.64
CA LEU A 21 -15.58 21.08 -44.16
C LEU A 21 -15.48 21.13 -42.62
N GLY A 22 -16.09 22.13 -42.01
CA GLY A 22 -16.19 22.20 -40.55
C GLY A 22 -16.97 21.04 -39.92
N VAL A 23 -18.13 20.70 -40.50
CA VAL A 23 -18.94 19.56 -40.04
C VAL A 23 -18.21 18.25 -40.20
N VAL A 24 -17.58 18.01 -41.37
CA VAL A 24 -16.79 16.78 -41.62
C VAL A 24 -15.62 16.67 -40.62
N SER A 25 -14.92 17.77 -40.34
CA SER A 25 -13.83 17.78 -39.36
C SER A 25 -14.31 17.46 -37.95
N LEU A 26 -15.45 17.98 -37.52
CA LEU A 26 -16.02 17.69 -36.19
C LEU A 26 -16.47 16.23 -36.07
N VAL A 27 -17.09 15.67 -37.11
CA VAL A 27 -17.46 14.25 -37.14
C VAL A 27 -16.22 13.35 -37.10
N ALA A 28 -15.20 13.68 -37.90
CA ALA A 28 -13.94 12.92 -37.91
C ALA A 28 -13.24 12.99 -36.52
N ALA A 29 -13.18 14.16 -35.89
CA ALA A 29 -12.63 14.32 -34.53
C ALA A 29 -13.44 13.51 -33.52
N GLY A 30 -14.78 13.53 -33.60
CA GLY A 30 -15.64 12.74 -32.73
C GLY A 30 -15.39 11.22 -32.86
N LEU A 31 -15.22 10.72 -34.07
CA LEU A 31 -14.93 9.31 -34.34
C LEU A 31 -13.53 8.91 -33.82
N ILE A 32 -12.53 9.79 -33.95
CA ILE A 32 -11.18 9.56 -33.42
C ILE A 32 -11.23 9.48 -31.89
N VAL A 33 -11.90 10.43 -31.23
CA VAL A 33 -11.99 10.45 -29.76
C VAL A 33 -12.74 9.23 -29.23
N THR A 34 -13.86 8.86 -29.83
CA THR A 34 -14.62 7.66 -29.43
C THR A 34 -13.86 6.38 -29.70
N GLY A 35 -13.16 6.25 -30.81
CA GLY A 35 -12.30 5.12 -31.12
C GLY A 35 -11.14 4.99 -30.15
N TYR A 36 -10.48 6.09 -29.81
CA TYR A 36 -9.40 6.11 -28.83
C TYR A 36 -9.90 5.74 -27.41
N SER A 37 -11.04 6.30 -27.01
CA SER A 37 -11.66 5.97 -25.73
C SER A 37 -12.05 4.51 -25.62
N TYR A 38 -12.61 3.93 -26.69
CA TYR A 38 -12.95 2.51 -26.76
C TYR A 38 -11.70 1.61 -26.64
N LEU A 39 -10.61 1.95 -27.35
CA LEU A 39 -9.35 1.22 -27.28
C LEU A 39 -8.70 1.33 -25.89
N ALA A 40 -8.71 2.51 -25.29
CA ALA A 40 -8.19 2.73 -23.92
C ALA A 40 -8.96 1.92 -22.87
N LEU A 41 -10.31 1.90 -22.97
CA LEU A 41 -11.14 1.07 -22.09
C LEU A 41 -10.85 -0.43 -22.27
N ARG A 42 -10.66 -0.88 -23.50
CA ARG A 42 -10.35 -2.29 -23.79
C ARG A 42 -8.96 -2.69 -23.29
N GLN A 43 -7.98 -1.82 -23.37
CA GLN A 43 -6.65 -2.05 -22.82
C GLN A 43 -6.67 -2.08 -21.29
N GLY A 44 -7.37 -1.14 -20.64
CA GLY A 44 -7.52 -1.14 -19.19
C GLY A 44 -8.15 -2.43 -18.65
N THR A 45 -9.19 -2.97 -19.32
CA THR A 45 -9.82 -4.24 -18.91
C THR A 45 -8.87 -5.45 -19.05
N SER A 46 -8.01 -5.45 -20.08
CA SER A 46 -7.03 -6.54 -20.27
C SER A 46 -5.89 -6.48 -19.23
N GLU A 47 -5.40 -5.29 -18.92
CA GLU A 47 -4.38 -5.11 -17.85
C GLU A 47 -4.92 -5.49 -16.49
N ASP A 48 -6.15 -5.11 -16.17
CA ASP A 48 -6.80 -5.50 -14.93
C ASP A 48 -7.03 -7.01 -14.82
N ALA A 49 -7.30 -7.68 -15.92
CA ALA A 49 -7.40 -9.14 -15.97
C ALA A 49 -6.04 -9.80 -15.70
N LEU A 50 -4.97 -9.30 -16.31
CA LEU A 50 -3.60 -9.78 -16.07
C LEU A 50 -3.17 -9.54 -14.62
N ARG A 51 -3.43 -8.37 -14.06
CA ARG A 51 -3.14 -8.06 -12.65
C ARG A 51 -3.90 -8.99 -11.70
N ARG A 52 -5.18 -9.25 -11.95
CA ARG A 52 -5.98 -10.20 -11.15
C ARG A 52 -5.45 -11.61 -11.24
N GLN A 53 -4.99 -12.04 -12.43
CA GLN A 53 -4.38 -13.36 -12.61
C GLN A 53 -3.06 -13.46 -11.82
N ALA A 54 -2.16 -12.49 -11.97
CA ALA A 54 -0.89 -12.44 -11.24
C ALA A 54 -1.10 -12.45 -9.71
N GLN A 55 -2.14 -11.76 -9.21
CA GLN A 55 -2.48 -11.82 -7.78
C GLN A 55 -2.98 -13.19 -7.34
N LYS A 56 -3.75 -13.89 -8.18
CA LYS A 56 -4.20 -15.26 -7.88
C LYS A 56 -3.02 -16.22 -7.82
N ASP A 57 -2.11 -16.12 -8.79
CA ASP A 57 -0.94 -16.97 -8.88
C ASP A 57 0.00 -16.75 -7.67
N LEU A 58 0.23 -15.49 -7.28
CA LEU A 58 1.00 -15.15 -6.09
C LEU A 58 0.34 -15.67 -4.80
N ARG A 59 -0.98 -15.58 -4.68
CA ARG A 59 -1.72 -16.15 -3.54
C ARG A 59 -1.60 -17.68 -3.50
N ALA A 60 -1.70 -18.34 -4.64
CA ALA A 60 -1.54 -19.80 -4.74
C ALA A 60 -0.12 -20.24 -4.37
N GLU A 61 0.89 -19.51 -4.82
CA GLU A 61 2.30 -19.76 -4.46
C GLU A 61 2.55 -19.56 -2.96
N ASN A 62 2.06 -18.46 -2.39
CA ASN A 62 2.19 -18.17 -0.97
C ASN A 62 1.43 -19.21 -0.11
N ALA A 63 0.26 -19.67 -0.56
CA ALA A 63 -0.46 -20.74 0.11
C ALA A 63 0.33 -22.06 0.11
N LYS A 64 0.96 -22.44 -1.01
CA LYS A 64 1.85 -23.59 -1.08
C LYS A 64 3.05 -23.45 -0.15
N LYS A 65 3.71 -22.29 -0.14
CA LYS A 65 4.83 -22.03 0.78
C LYS A 65 4.38 -22.10 2.25
N ALA A 66 3.23 -21.52 2.58
CA ALA A 66 2.67 -21.60 3.94
C ALA A 66 2.35 -23.05 4.33
N GLN A 67 1.79 -23.83 3.42
CA GLN A 67 1.50 -25.24 3.67
C GLN A 67 2.78 -26.07 3.86
N ALA A 68 3.80 -25.84 3.05
CA ALA A 68 5.10 -26.48 3.22
C ALA A 68 5.74 -26.14 4.57
N LEU A 69 5.62 -24.86 5.01
CA LEU A 69 6.09 -24.43 6.33
C LEU A 69 5.39 -25.18 7.49
N LEU A 70 4.13 -25.56 7.32
CA LEU A 70 3.33 -26.23 8.33
C LEU A 70 3.50 -27.77 8.31
N THR A 71 3.83 -28.35 7.15
CA THR A 71 3.80 -29.80 6.94
C THR A 71 5.17 -30.42 6.72
N GLU A 72 6.17 -29.66 6.29
CA GLU A 72 7.48 -30.21 5.92
C GLU A 72 8.55 -29.82 6.96
N PRO A 73 9.37 -30.78 7.42
CA PRO A 73 10.54 -30.48 8.22
C PRO A 73 11.59 -29.76 7.36
N ALA A 74 12.27 -28.78 7.90
CA ALA A 74 13.34 -28.10 7.20
C ALA A 74 14.51 -27.77 8.13
N ARG A 75 15.71 -27.72 7.57
CA ARG A 75 16.89 -27.23 8.26
C ARG A 75 17.09 -25.75 7.95
N ASN A 76 17.20 -24.97 8.98
CA ASN A 76 17.48 -23.54 8.86
C ASN A 76 18.96 -23.29 8.54
N ALA A 77 19.31 -22.09 8.07
CA ALA A 77 20.67 -21.71 7.75
C ALA A 77 21.61 -21.70 8.98
N ASP A 78 21.05 -21.51 10.18
CA ASP A 78 21.74 -21.55 11.48
C ASP A 78 21.99 -22.98 12.01
N GLY A 79 21.59 -24.01 11.23
CA GLY A 79 21.72 -25.40 11.60
C GLY A 79 20.57 -25.97 12.45
N SER A 80 19.65 -25.13 12.91
CA SER A 80 18.45 -25.58 13.63
C SER A 80 17.46 -26.30 12.72
N PHE A 81 16.61 -27.16 13.31
CA PHE A 81 15.56 -27.88 12.58
C PHE A 81 14.20 -27.27 12.87
N ARG A 82 13.44 -27.02 11.82
CA ARG A 82 12.02 -26.71 11.90
C ARG A 82 11.22 -28.00 11.77
N ILE A 83 10.41 -28.29 12.78
CA ILE A 83 9.45 -29.40 12.76
C ILE A 83 8.08 -28.92 12.30
N PRO A 84 7.29 -29.72 11.58
CA PRO A 84 5.91 -29.40 11.21
C PRO A 84 5.06 -29.07 12.44
N LEU A 85 4.14 -28.12 12.31
CA LEU A 85 3.30 -27.65 13.43
C LEU A 85 2.52 -28.81 14.07
N LYS A 86 1.98 -29.74 13.28
CA LYS A 86 1.27 -30.93 13.76
C LYS A 86 2.14 -31.79 14.69
N ASP A 87 3.42 -31.95 14.35
CA ASP A 87 4.36 -32.77 15.09
C ASP A 87 4.83 -32.05 16.36
N ALA A 88 5.00 -30.73 16.27
CA ALA A 88 5.28 -29.88 17.43
C ALA A 88 4.14 -29.91 18.46
N VAL A 89 2.88 -29.81 18.00
CA VAL A 89 1.69 -29.89 18.84
C VAL A 89 1.60 -31.28 19.50
N ALA A 90 1.84 -32.35 18.73
CA ALA A 90 1.81 -33.71 19.24
C ALA A 90 2.93 -33.94 20.29
N LEU A 91 4.10 -33.32 20.09
CA LEU A 91 5.22 -33.41 21.04
C LEU A 91 4.89 -32.73 22.38
N VAL A 92 4.31 -31.54 22.31
CA VAL A 92 3.89 -30.76 23.52
C VAL A 92 2.75 -31.47 24.24
N ALA A 93 1.80 -32.07 23.51
CA ALA A 93 0.68 -32.82 24.08
C ALA A 93 1.15 -34.07 24.84
N LYS A 94 2.23 -34.73 24.38
CA LYS A 94 2.81 -35.92 25.07
C LYS A 94 3.65 -35.56 26.29
N ASP A 95 4.40 -34.47 26.24
CA ASP A 95 5.21 -33.99 27.37
C ASP A 95 5.16 -32.46 27.45
N PRO A 96 4.27 -31.89 28.27
CA PRO A 96 4.17 -30.44 28.46
C PRO A 96 5.47 -29.78 28.95
N LYS A 97 6.41 -30.56 29.54
CA LYS A 97 7.70 -30.06 29.98
C LYS A 97 8.72 -29.90 28.86
N VAL A 98 8.40 -30.40 27.65
CA VAL A 98 9.26 -30.24 26.45
C VAL A 98 9.49 -28.76 26.13
N VAL A 99 8.47 -27.92 26.28
CA VAL A 99 8.61 -26.47 26.04
C VAL A 99 9.65 -25.87 26.98
N ALA A 100 9.59 -26.18 28.25
CA ALA A 100 10.56 -25.70 29.24
C ALA A 100 11.99 -26.23 28.96
N LYS A 101 12.10 -27.51 28.55
CA LYS A 101 13.38 -28.11 28.15
C LYS A 101 13.96 -27.46 26.90
N LEU A 102 13.13 -27.20 25.89
CA LEU A 102 13.54 -26.52 24.65
C LEU A 102 13.96 -25.09 24.91
N GLN A 103 13.24 -24.36 25.78
CA GLN A 103 13.61 -23.01 26.21
C GLN A 103 14.94 -22.99 27.00
N ALA A 104 15.16 -23.97 27.88
CA ALA A 104 16.40 -24.11 28.61
C ALA A 104 17.59 -24.51 27.72
N ALA A 105 17.38 -25.37 26.72
CA ALA A 105 18.37 -25.79 25.75
C ALA A 105 18.71 -24.71 24.70
N ALA A 106 17.81 -23.80 24.44
CA ALA A 106 18.03 -22.70 23.48
C ALA A 106 19.02 -21.65 24.00
N GLY A 107 19.41 -21.71 25.26
CA GLY A 107 20.26 -20.69 25.90
C GLY A 107 19.55 -19.32 25.95
N PRO A 108 20.07 -18.32 26.64
CA PRO A 108 19.59 -16.97 26.51
C PRO A 108 19.78 -16.55 25.04
N ALA A 109 18.69 -16.22 24.37
CA ALA A 109 18.77 -15.64 23.04
C ALA A 109 19.80 -14.49 23.08
N PRO A 110 20.71 -14.36 22.07
CA PRO A 110 21.65 -13.26 22.06
C PRO A 110 20.85 -11.98 22.25
N ALA A 111 21.16 -11.25 23.31
CA ALA A 111 20.48 -9.99 23.62
C ALA A 111 20.56 -9.11 22.37
N PRO A 112 19.45 -8.62 21.84
CA PRO A 112 19.50 -7.59 20.82
C PRO A 112 20.31 -6.45 21.43
N ALA A 113 21.34 -6.00 20.71
CA ALA A 113 22.09 -4.81 21.10
C ALA A 113 21.08 -3.73 21.48
N ALA A 114 21.25 -3.14 22.65
CA ALA A 114 20.29 -2.28 23.30
C ALA A 114 19.74 -1.21 22.36
N ALA A 115 18.61 -1.51 21.76
CA ALA A 115 17.69 -0.50 21.27
C ALA A 115 16.99 0.09 22.52
N PRO A 116 16.80 1.41 22.61
CA PRO A 116 16.11 2.01 23.73
C PRO A 116 14.76 1.32 23.93
N ALA A 117 14.44 1.01 25.17
CA ALA A 117 13.30 0.20 25.60
C ALA A 117 12.03 0.56 24.83
N ALA A 118 11.59 -0.33 23.97
CA ALA A 118 10.25 -0.28 23.40
C ALA A 118 9.26 -0.49 24.55
N PRO A 119 8.20 0.33 24.64
CA PRO A 119 7.16 0.09 25.63
C PRO A 119 6.54 -1.28 25.39
N ALA A 120 6.41 -2.03 26.45
CA ALA A 120 5.86 -3.37 26.67
C ALA A 120 5.25 -4.07 25.44
N ALA A 121 5.77 -5.27 25.16
CA ALA A 121 5.21 -6.22 24.21
C ALA A 121 3.69 -6.35 24.42
N ALA A 122 2.92 -5.70 23.56
CA ALA A 122 1.49 -5.89 23.49
C ALA A 122 1.26 -7.34 23.04
N SER A 123 0.47 -8.07 23.81
CA SER A 123 -0.07 -9.38 23.51
C SER A 123 -0.44 -9.52 22.03
N ASN A 124 -0.07 -10.65 21.40
CA ASN A 124 -0.33 -10.97 19.97
C ASN A 124 -1.82 -11.12 19.62
N VAL A 125 -2.70 -10.52 20.38
CA VAL A 125 -4.14 -10.46 20.08
C VAL A 125 -4.38 -9.25 19.18
N PHE A 126 -4.88 -9.49 17.99
CA PHE A 126 -5.32 -8.42 17.09
C PHE A 126 -6.44 -7.63 17.76
N VAL A 127 -6.17 -6.37 18.07
CA VAL A 127 -7.14 -5.44 18.64
C VAL A 127 -7.77 -4.66 17.50
N LYS A 128 -9.03 -5.01 17.19
CA LYS A 128 -9.85 -4.27 16.24
C LYS A 128 -10.21 -2.90 16.82
N ALA A 129 -10.07 -1.86 16.02
CA ALA A 129 -10.49 -0.51 16.38
C ALA A 129 -12.02 -0.39 16.42
N SER A 130 -12.53 0.59 17.18
CA SER A 130 -13.96 0.92 17.15
C SER A 130 -14.35 1.59 15.82
N ASP A 131 -15.63 1.49 15.47
CA ASP A 131 -16.15 2.11 14.24
C ASP A 131 -15.98 3.64 14.26
N GLU A 132 -16.04 4.26 15.44
CA GLU A 132 -15.81 5.70 15.62
C GLU A 132 -14.35 6.06 15.34
N GLN A 133 -13.40 5.26 15.81
CA GLN A 133 -11.99 5.46 15.52
C GLN A 133 -11.71 5.28 14.03
N MET A 134 -12.28 4.28 13.40
CA MET A 134 -12.17 4.06 11.96
C MET A 134 -12.75 5.24 11.15
N LYS A 135 -13.89 5.80 11.55
CA LYS A 135 -14.49 6.98 10.90
C LYS A 135 -13.58 8.22 11.04
N ARG A 136 -13.06 8.50 12.24
CA ARG A 136 -12.13 9.62 12.45
C ARG A 136 -10.87 9.43 11.61
N GLY A 137 -10.28 8.23 11.62
CA GLY A 137 -9.10 7.91 10.82
C GLY A 137 -9.33 8.08 9.32
N ALA A 138 -10.48 7.64 8.81
CA ALA A 138 -10.88 7.86 7.41
C ALA A 138 -10.99 9.34 7.06
N ALA A 139 -11.54 10.16 7.97
CA ALA A 139 -11.63 11.61 7.77
C ALA A 139 -10.25 12.29 7.75
N VAL A 140 -9.33 11.85 8.61
CA VAL A 140 -7.93 12.32 8.58
C VAL A 140 -7.25 11.88 7.28
N TYR A 141 -7.42 10.63 6.88
CA TYR A 141 -6.87 10.10 5.62
C TYR A 141 -7.32 10.94 4.42
N ALA A 142 -8.60 11.25 4.34
CA ALA A 142 -9.18 12.01 3.24
C ALA A 142 -8.61 13.44 3.12
N ARG A 143 -8.22 14.06 4.22
CA ARG A 143 -7.67 15.42 4.19
C ARG A 143 -6.15 15.51 4.07
N THR A 144 -5.41 14.43 4.43
CA THR A 144 -3.94 14.51 4.55
C THR A 144 -3.17 13.50 3.71
N CYS A 145 -3.75 12.33 3.40
CA CYS A 145 -3.03 11.21 2.80
C CYS A 145 -3.49 10.88 1.38
N ILE A 146 -4.77 11.12 1.09
CA ILE A 146 -5.45 10.64 -0.13
C ILE A 146 -4.82 11.19 -1.42
N ALA A 147 -4.27 12.41 -1.40
CA ALA A 147 -3.69 13.04 -2.57
C ALA A 147 -2.52 12.23 -3.15
N CYS A 148 -1.69 11.63 -2.29
CA CYS A 148 -0.55 10.82 -2.69
C CYS A 148 -0.89 9.33 -2.70
N HIS A 149 -1.53 8.84 -1.64
CA HIS A 149 -1.75 7.40 -1.46
C HIS A 149 -3.07 6.89 -2.07
N GLN A 150 -3.86 7.75 -2.70
CA GLN A 150 -5.12 7.49 -3.39
C GLN A 150 -6.23 6.94 -2.46
N PRO A 151 -7.53 7.01 -2.86
CA PRO A 151 -8.64 6.54 -2.04
C PRO A 151 -8.58 5.04 -1.73
N THR A 152 -7.89 4.26 -2.56
CA THR A 152 -7.74 2.81 -2.44
C THR A 152 -6.50 2.38 -1.64
N GLY A 153 -5.66 3.34 -1.22
CA GLY A 153 -4.37 3.05 -0.58
C GLY A 153 -3.33 2.43 -1.51
N LEU A 154 -3.58 2.36 -2.83
CA LEU A 154 -2.65 1.75 -3.80
C LEU A 154 -1.51 2.69 -4.20
N GLY A 155 -1.58 3.95 -3.83
CA GLY A 155 -0.60 4.95 -4.25
C GLY A 155 -0.63 5.22 -5.75
N LEU A 156 0.44 5.77 -6.28
CA LEU A 156 0.64 6.04 -7.70
C LEU A 156 2.05 5.60 -8.11
N PRO A 157 2.25 4.34 -8.49
CA PRO A 157 3.55 3.86 -8.95
C PRO A 157 4.04 4.60 -10.20
N PRO A 158 5.33 4.86 -10.34
CA PRO A 158 6.42 4.62 -9.38
C PRO A 158 6.66 5.78 -8.40
N VAL A 159 5.72 6.74 -8.29
CA VAL A 159 5.92 8.01 -7.54
C VAL A 159 5.52 7.86 -6.07
N PHE A 160 4.31 7.40 -5.80
CA PHE A 160 3.81 7.29 -4.43
C PHE A 160 3.57 5.82 -4.06
N PRO A 161 4.19 5.33 -2.96
CA PRO A 161 4.09 3.93 -2.57
C PRO A 161 2.66 3.57 -2.11
N PRO A 162 2.28 2.28 -2.27
CA PRO A 162 1.03 1.79 -1.69
C PRO A 162 1.11 1.72 -0.17
N LEU A 163 -0.02 1.96 0.47
CA LEU A 163 -0.28 1.63 1.88
C LEU A 163 -1.05 0.30 1.98
N ALA A 164 -1.65 -0.12 0.88
CA ALA A 164 -2.39 -1.38 0.77
C ALA A 164 -1.44 -2.57 0.83
N ASN A 165 -1.76 -3.54 1.70
CA ASN A 165 -0.97 -4.75 1.93
C ASN A 165 0.52 -4.45 2.13
N ALA A 166 0.84 -3.35 2.81
CA ALA A 166 2.20 -2.86 2.97
C ALA A 166 2.81 -3.34 4.30
N PRO A 167 3.83 -4.22 4.30
CA PRO A 167 4.43 -4.75 5.53
C PRO A 167 4.98 -3.66 6.45
N ILE A 168 5.51 -2.58 5.88
CA ILE A 168 6.03 -1.44 6.66
C ILE A 168 4.93 -0.71 7.43
N VAL A 169 3.71 -0.70 6.93
CA VAL A 169 2.54 -0.11 7.61
C VAL A 169 2.00 -1.06 8.66
N ALA A 170 1.89 -2.35 8.32
CA ALA A 170 1.35 -3.38 9.20
C ALA A 170 2.31 -3.78 10.34
N GLY A 171 3.60 -3.53 10.17
CA GLY A 171 4.65 -3.87 11.13
C GLY A 171 4.71 -2.92 12.34
N ASN A 172 5.94 -2.55 12.74
CA ASN A 172 6.18 -1.64 13.88
C ASN A 172 5.53 -0.26 13.60
N PRO A 173 4.57 0.19 14.43
CA PRO A 173 3.89 1.47 14.25
C PRO A 173 4.81 2.69 14.42
N GLU A 174 5.96 2.54 15.04
CA GLU A 174 6.93 3.61 15.24
C GLU A 174 7.42 4.21 13.90
N LEU A 175 7.65 3.35 12.90
CA LEU A 175 8.13 3.82 11.59
C LEU A 175 7.13 4.75 10.90
N PRO A 176 5.87 4.35 10.65
CA PRO A 176 4.92 5.25 10.01
C PRO A 176 4.57 6.49 10.88
N VAL A 177 4.65 6.41 12.21
CA VAL A 177 4.54 7.61 13.05
C VAL A 177 5.69 8.58 12.78
N LYS A 178 6.94 8.11 12.73
CA LYS A 178 8.11 8.91 12.38
C LYS A 178 7.98 9.56 11.00
N PHE A 179 7.45 8.82 10.01
CA PHE A 179 7.24 9.36 8.66
C PHE A 179 6.23 10.51 8.64
N ILE A 180 5.14 10.38 9.39
CA ILE A 180 4.14 11.44 9.50
C ILE A 180 4.71 12.66 10.21
N LEU A 181 5.46 12.45 11.29
CA LEU A 181 5.99 13.53 12.14
C LEU A 181 7.10 14.33 11.47
N GLN A 182 8.09 13.67 10.88
CA GLN A 182 9.29 14.32 10.36
C GLN A 182 9.55 14.09 8.86
N GLY A 183 8.70 13.29 8.20
CA GLY A 183 8.89 12.94 6.79
C GLY A 183 9.90 11.80 6.57
N LEU A 184 9.97 11.34 5.33
CA LEU A 184 10.87 10.28 4.87
C LEU A 184 11.50 10.67 3.54
N MET A 185 12.79 10.42 3.36
CA MET A 185 13.52 10.60 2.12
C MET A 185 14.43 9.38 1.82
N GLY A 186 14.75 9.21 0.56
CA GLY A 186 15.56 8.09 0.07
C GLY A 186 14.72 6.94 -0.47
N PRO A 187 15.39 5.97 -1.12
CA PRO A 187 14.71 4.85 -1.75
C PRO A 187 14.09 3.91 -0.72
N ILE A 188 12.83 3.51 -0.93
CA ILE A 188 12.12 2.54 -0.12
C ILE A 188 11.47 1.50 -1.02
N THR A 189 11.61 0.22 -0.67
CA THR A 189 10.96 -0.87 -1.39
C THR A 189 9.66 -1.27 -0.70
N VAL A 190 8.54 -1.13 -1.39
CA VAL A 190 7.22 -1.54 -0.90
C VAL A 190 6.60 -2.50 -1.90
N ASN A 191 6.19 -3.67 -1.46
CA ASN A 191 5.58 -4.72 -2.30
C ASN A 191 6.41 -5.06 -3.54
N GLY A 192 7.74 -5.08 -3.41
CA GLY A 192 8.67 -5.45 -4.48
C GLY A 192 8.99 -4.33 -5.48
N MET A 193 8.46 -3.13 -5.29
CA MET A 193 8.75 -1.96 -6.13
C MET A 193 9.51 -0.90 -5.31
N THR A 194 10.55 -0.31 -5.89
CA THR A 194 11.32 0.76 -5.26
C THR A 194 10.73 2.13 -5.62
N TYR A 195 10.49 2.94 -4.60
CA TYR A 195 10.03 4.32 -4.68
C TYR A 195 11.12 5.23 -4.13
N ASN A 196 11.38 6.34 -4.78
CA ASN A 196 12.41 7.31 -4.38
C ASN A 196 11.86 8.74 -4.32
N SER A 197 10.62 8.87 -3.92
CA SER A 197 9.97 10.16 -3.71
C SER A 197 10.02 10.53 -2.23
N MET A 198 10.14 11.81 -1.97
CA MET A 198 10.10 12.36 -0.62
C MET A 198 8.67 12.37 -0.10
N MET A 199 8.45 11.86 1.12
CA MET A 199 7.23 12.07 1.89
C MET A 199 7.48 13.23 2.86
N PRO A 200 6.87 14.41 2.67
CA PRO A 200 7.06 15.52 3.59
C PRO A 200 6.38 15.24 4.94
N PRO A 201 6.82 15.94 6.02
CA PRO A 201 6.10 15.90 7.30
C PRO A 201 4.66 16.37 7.12
N VAL A 202 3.73 15.71 7.81
CA VAL A 202 2.31 16.10 7.77
C VAL A 202 2.04 17.12 8.88
N ALA A 203 1.92 18.37 8.49
CA ALA A 203 1.66 19.45 9.43
C ALA A 203 0.21 19.48 9.93
N GLY A 204 -0.02 20.00 11.13
CA GLY A 204 -1.36 20.28 11.65
C GLY A 204 -2.14 19.03 12.08
N VAL A 205 -1.47 17.90 12.34
CA VAL A 205 -2.08 16.68 12.86
C VAL A 205 -1.71 16.48 14.34
N SER A 206 -2.72 16.26 15.17
CA SER A 206 -2.56 15.95 16.59
C SER A 206 -2.10 14.50 16.78
N ASP A 207 -1.67 14.14 18.01
CA ASP A 207 -1.35 12.74 18.34
C ASP A 207 -2.57 11.83 18.16
N ALA A 208 -3.77 12.33 18.48
CA ALA A 208 -5.01 11.62 18.25
C ALA A 208 -5.31 11.42 16.75
N ASP A 209 -5.11 12.45 15.92
CA ASP A 209 -5.28 12.34 14.47
C ASP A 209 -4.33 11.31 13.87
N ILE A 210 -3.06 11.30 14.30
CA ILE A 210 -2.06 10.34 13.83
C ILE A 210 -2.43 8.92 14.26
N ALA A 211 -2.84 8.74 15.51
CA ALA A 211 -3.29 7.45 16.01
C ALA A 211 -4.50 6.93 15.23
N ASP A 212 -5.50 7.77 14.99
CA ASP A 212 -6.71 7.42 14.27
C ASP A 212 -6.42 7.09 12.80
N VAL A 213 -5.63 7.91 12.09
CA VAL A 213 -5.31 7.66 10.66
C VAL A 213 -4.44 6.43 10.48
N LEU A 214 -3.45 6.21 11.34
CA LEU A 214 -2.63 5.00 11.27
C LEU A 214 -3.45 3.75 11.60
N THR A 215 -4.34 3.82 12.58
CA THR A 215 -5.27 2.73 12.88
C THR A 215 -6.15 2.42 11.67
N TYR A 216 -6.72 3.46 11.04
CA TYR A 216 -7.50 3.30 9.81
C TYR A 216 -6.71 2.61 8.70
N VAL A 217 -5.50 3.08 8.39
CA VAL A 217 -4.66 2.50 7.34
C VAL A 217 -4.24 1.07 7.69
N ARG A 218 -3.90 0.79 8.94
CA ARG A 218 -3.46 -0.52 9.45
C ARG A 218 -4.58 -1.56 9.49
N GLN A 219 -5.84 -1.13 9.47
CA GLN A 219 -7.02 -2.02 9.46
C GLN A 219 -7.88 -1.88 8.19
N SER A 220 -7.38 -1.16 7.19
CA SER A 220 -8.01 -1.00 5.88
C SER A 220 -7.05 -1.46 4.78
N PHE A 221 -7.49 -1.40 3.54
CA PHE A 221 -6.68 -1.66 2.35
C PHE A 221 -5.99 -3.04 2.34
N GLY A 222 -6.61 -4.04 2.99
CA GLY A 222 -6.06 -5.38 3.11
C GLY A 222 -5.02 -5.56 4.23
N ASN A 223 -4.72 -4.52 4.99
CA ASN A 223 -3.87 -4.61 6.17
C ASN A 223 -4.64 -5.19 7.37
N GLN A 224 -3.95 -5.96 8.21
CA GLN A 224 -4.47 -6.53 9.44
C GLN A 224 -3.44 -6.36 10.56
N ALA A 225 -3.46 -5.18 11.21
CA ALA A 225 -2.52 -4.87 12.27
C ALA A 225 -3.21 -4.11 13.41
N ASN A 226 -2.63 -4.16 14.60
CA ASN A 226 -3.19 -3.55 15.79
C ASN A 226 -3.40 -2.04 15.64
N ALA A 227 -4.42 -1.53 16.33
CA ALA A 227 -4.66 -0.11 16.49
C ALA A 227 -3.44 0.59 17.10
N VAL A 228 -3.27 1.86 16.75
CA VAL A 228 -2.26 2.75 17.33
C VAL A 228 -2.96 3.67 18.33
N THR A 229 -2.34 3.90 19.48
CA THR A 229 -2.87 4.80 20.50
C THR A 229 -2.24 6.19 20.44
N ALA A 230 -2.96 7.21 20.90
CA ALA A 230 -2.44 8.56 20.99
C ALA A 230 -1.22 8.65 21.93
N ASP A 231 -1.18 7.83 22.99
CA ASP A 231 -0.03 7.79 23.92
C ASP A 231 1.23 7.23 23.24
N GLN A 232 1.09 6.22 22.37
CA GLN A 232 2.22 5.72 21.56
C GLN A 232 2.75 6.83 20.64
N VAL A 233 1.87 7.57 19.97
CA VAL A 233 2.27 8.68 19.11
C VAL A 233 2.95 9.78 19.92
N LYS A 234 2.39 10.15 21.06
CA LYS A 234 2.95 11.15 21.97
C LYS A 234 4.35 10.78 22.45
N ALA A 235 4.56 9.51 22.82
CA ALA A 235 5.86 9.01 23.24
C ALA A 235 6.91 9.12 22.11
N ILE A 236 6.54 8.74 20.89
CA ILE A 236 7.42 8.82 19.70
C ILE A 236 7.70 10.29 19.36
N ARG A 237 6.69 11.17 19.39
CA ARG A 237 6.88 12.62 19.19
C ARG A 237 7.84 13.21 20.20
N ALA A 238 7.70 12.86 21.48
CA ALA A 238 8.62 13.32 22.52
C ALA A 238 10.06 12.80 22.30
N ALA A 239 10.21 11.53 21.93
CA ALA A 239 11.51 10.94 21.65
C ALA A 239 12.19 11.53 20.41
N THR A 240 11.42 12.13 19.49
CA THR A 240 11.93 12.71 18.25
C THR A 240 11.83 14.24 18.20
N ALA A 241 11.48 14.89 19.30
CA ALA A 241 11.21 16.35 19.35
C ALA A 241 12.39 17.23 18.92
N GLY A 242 13.64 16.76 19.14
CA GLY A 242 14.82 17.50 18.70
C GLY A 242 15.20 17.34 17.23
N ARG A 243 14.44 16.53 16.48
CA ARG A 243 14.75 16.25 15.07
C ARG A 243 14.14 17.32 14.16
N THR A 244 15.00 18.00 13.43
CA THR A 244 14.62 19.04 12.46
C THR A 244 14.75 18.61 11.01
N THR A 245 15.31 17.41 10.75
CA THR A 245 15.51 16.85 9.42
C THR A 245 14.59 15.65 9.19
N MET A 246 14.26 15.39 7.93
CA MET A 246 13.53 14.17 7.57
C MET A 246 14.34 12.92 7.89
N TRP A 247 13.64 11.82 8.12
CA TRP A 247 14.28 10.51 8.22
C TRP A 247 14.78 10.05 6.86
N THR A 248 15.94 9.43 6.85
CA THR A 248 16.41 8.70 5.68
C THR A 248 16.12 7.22 5.82
N THR A 249 15.89 6.55 4.70
CA THR A 249 15.69 5.09 4.68
C THR A 249 16.90 4.36 5.25
N ALA A 250 18.11 4.87 5.02
CA ALA A 250 19.36 4.32 5.54
C ALA A 250 19.42 4.37 7.09
N GLU A 251 19.06 5.52 7.70
CA GLU A 251 19.02 5.66 9.17
C GLU A 251 18.02 4.70 9.82
N LEU A 252 16.94 4.37 9.12
CA LEU A 252 15.89 3.48 9.61
C LEU A 252 16.12 2.01 9.25
N GLY A 253 17.24 1.68 8.58
CA GLY A 253 17.55 0.32 8.13
C GLY A 253 16.60 -0.20 7.07
N LEU A 254 15.92 0.68 6.34
CA LEU A 254 14.98 0.33 5.27
C LEU A 254 15.74 0.18 3.93
N LYS A 255 15.27 -0.75 3.10
CA LYS A 255 15.85 -1.07 1.79
C LYS A 255 14.81 -0.87 0.69
#